data_d58da0bb6569775e9763d1583b05ef49
#
_entry.id   d58da0bb6569775e9763d1583b05ef49
#
_cell.length_a   1.000
_cell.length_b   1.000
_cell.length_c   1.000
_cell.angle_alpha   90.00
_cell.angle_beta   90.00
_cell.angle_gamma   90.00
#
_symmetry.space_group_name_H-M   'P 1'
#
loop_
_entity.id
_entity.type
_entity.pdbx_description
1 polymer ?
#
loop_
_entity_poly.entity_id
_entity_poly.type
_entity_poly.pdbx_seq_one_letter_code
_entity_poly.pdbx_strand_id
1 'polypeptide(L)'
;MSRRQQRVEELIRREIAQMLLRGELRDPRLSPASAVSITGVGVSGDLSVARVYVDVLTESLRRDDVLDALVSGAGVIRTKLGERLQLRRMPELRFEADQSITRGARVEEILSELRDSGELE
;
A
#
# COMPACT_ATOMS: atom_id res chain seq x y z
N MET A 1 10.87 16.48 1.37
CA MET A 1 11.14 15.06 1.65
C MET A 1 12.62 14.75 1.46
N SER A 2 13.23 14.05 2.39
CA SER A 2 14.67 13.74 2.32
C SER A 2 14.94 12.50 1.45
N ARG A 3 16.17 12.40 0.94
CA ARG A 3 16.59 11.20 0.21
C ARG A 3 16.51 9.95 1.09
N ARG A 4 16.81 10.10 2.38
CA ARG A 4 16.74 9.02 3.34
C ARG A 4 15.32 8.48 3.49
N GLN A 5 14.34 9.36 3.62
CA GLN A 5 12.94 8.97 3.67
C GLN A 5 12.53 8.24 2.40
N GLN A 6 12.84 8.80 1.23
CA GLN A 6 12.51 8.20 -0.06
C GLN A 6 13.13 6.82 -0.22
N ARG A 7 14.38 6.66 0.19
CA ARG A 7 15.06 5.36 0.11
C ARG A 7 14.41 4.32 1.01
N VAL A 8 14.10 4.69 2.25
CA VAL A 8 13.44 3.80 3.19
C VAL A 8 12.05 3.41 2.68
N GLU A 9 11.30 4.37 2.16
CA GLU A 9 9.98 4.13 1.57
C GLU A 9 10.03 3.10 0.46
N GLU A 10 10.97 3.26 -0.47
CA GLU A 10 11.11 2.34 -1.61
C GLU A 10 11.57 0.95 -1.16
N LEU A 11 12.48 0.87 -0.21
CA LEU A 11 12.94 -0.42 0.33
C LEU A 11 11.79 -1.18 1.00
N ILE A 12 11.00 -0.50 1.81
CA ILE A 12 9.84 -1.11 2.49
C ILE A 12 8.81 -1.57 1.47
N ARG A 13 8.46 -0.70 0.52
CA ARG A 13 7.48 -1.02 -0.54
C ARG A 13 7.89 -2.29 -1.29
N ARG A 14 9.12 -2.31 -1.76
CA ARG A 14 9.65 -3.43 -2.55
C ARG A 14 9.66 -4.72 -1.75
N GLU A 15 10.11 -4.67 -0.52
CA GLU A 15 10.24 -5.85 0.31
C GLU A 15 8.87 -6.46 0.66
N ILE A 16 7.88 -5.63 1.00
CA ILE A 16 6.53 -6.12 1.28
C ILE A 16 5.91 -6.72 0.02
N ALA A 17 6.06 -6.06 -1.13
CA ALA A 17 5.56 -6.59 -2.39
C ALA A 17 6.16 -7.97 -2.70
N GLN A 18 7.45 -8.15 -2.45
CA GLN A 18 8.12 -9.44 -2.64
C GLN A 18 7.63 -10.50 -1.66
N MET A 19 7.37 -10.14 -0.40
CA MET A 19 6.80 -11.07 0.58
C MET A 19 5.46 -11.63 0.10
N LEU A 20 4.62 -10.77 -0.46
CA LEU A 20 3.33 -11.18 -1.03
C LEU A 20 3.53 -12.14 -2.20
N LEU A 21 4.36 -11.77 -3.16
CA LEU A 21 4.59 -12.57 -4.36
C LEU A 21 5.22 -13.93 -4.06
N ARG A 22 6.06 -14.02 -3.05
CA ARG A 22 6.72 -15.26 -2.65
C ARG A 22 5.86 -16.14 -1.74
N GLY A 23 4.65 -15.69 -1.38
CA GLY A 23 3.77 -16.41 -0.49
C GLY A 23 4.26 -16.50 0.94
N GLU A 24 5.07 -15.55 1.38
CA GLU A 24 5.61 -15.52 2.74
C GLU A 24 4.57 -15.13 3.78
N LEU A 25 3.49 -14.50 3.35
CA LEU A 25 2.37 -14.12 4.21
C LEU A 25 1.24 -15.12 3.95
N ARG A 26 1.07 -16.07 4.86
CA ARG A 26 0.15 -17.21 4.69
C ARG A 26 -1.26 -16.89 5.19
N ASP A 27 -1.88 -15.90 4.60
CA ASP A 27 -3.26 -15.55 4.91
C ASP A 27 -4.10 -15.72 3.65
N PRO A 28 -5.18 -16.54 3.68
CA PRO A 28 -6.02 -16.76 2.49
C PRO A 28 -6.63 -15.46 1.94
N ARG A 29 -6.83 -14.45 2.80
CA ARG A 29 -7.37 -13.16 2.38
C ARG A 29 -6.41 -12.38 1.47
N LEU A 30 -5.15 -12.80 1.39
CA LEU A 30 -4.14 -12.20 0.53
C LEU A 30 -3.90 -12.99 -0.75
N SER A 31 -4.77 -13.94 -1.06
CA SER A 31 -4.63 -14.79 -2.25
C SER A 31 -5.72 -14.48 -3.27
N PRO A 32 -5.42 -14.28 -4.54
CA PRO A 32 -4.08 -14.38 -5.13
C PRO A 32 -3.23 -13.13 -4.86
N ALA A 33 -1.94 -13.34 -4.62
CA ALA A 33 -1.02 -12.24 -4.33
C ALA A 33 -0.95 -11.21 -5.45
N SER A 34 -1.14 -11.64 -6.71
CA SER A 34 -1.14 -10.75 -7.88
C SER A 34 -2.29 -9.74 -7.86
N ALA A 35 -3.32 -9.96 -7.05
CA ALA A 35 -4.45 -9.05 -6.92
C ALA A 35 -4.23 -7.97 -5.84
N VAL A 36 -3.17 -8.09 -5.06
CA VAL A 36 -2.82 -7.14 -3.99
C VAL A 36 -1.64 -6.29 -4.44
N SER A 37 -1.82 -4.99 -4.44
CA SER A 37 -0.78 -4.04 -4.87
C SER A 37 -0.36 -3.15 -3.71
N ILE A 38 0.93 -3.08 -3.45
CA ILE A 38 1.52 -2.09 -2.54
C ILE A 38 1.89 -0.88 -3.41
N THR A 39 1.03 0.12 -3.39
CA THR A 39 1.11 1.25 -4.31
C THR A 39 2.10 2.33 -3.87
N GLY A 40 2.42 2.37 -2.58
CA GLY A 40 3.37 3.33 -2.06
C GLY A 40 3.60 3.17 -0.58
N VAL A 41 4.60 3.85 -0.08
CA VAL A 41 4.91 3.92 1.35
C VAL A 41 5.29 5.37 1.68
N GLY A 42 4.69 5.92 2.72
CA GLY A 42 5.03 7.24 3.24
C GLY A 42 5.60 7.12 4.65
N VAL A 43 6.84 7.52 4.84
CA VAL A 43 7.52 7.46 6.13
C VAL A 43 7.54 8.84 6.77
N SER A 44 7.26 8.90 8.07
CA SER A 44 7.33 10.15 8.82
C SER A 44 8.76 10.70 8.88
N GLY A 45 8.90 12.01 9.09
CA GLY A 45 10.21 12.66 9.10
C GLY A 45 11.21 12.08 10.10
N ASP A 46 10.72 11.60 11.23
CA ASP A 46 11.53 10.95 12.27
C ASP A 46 11.66 9.43 12.06
N LEU A 47 11.13 8.91 10.96
CA LEU A 47 11.16 7.48 10.61
C LEU A 47 10.44 6.57 11.62
N SER A 48 9.52 7.11 12.42
CA SER A 48 8.81 6.33 13.45
C SER A 48 7.58 5.60 12.92
N VAL A 49 6.98 6.08 11.84
CA VAL A 49 5.77 5.51 11.26
C VAL A 49 5.94 5.37 9.75
N ALA A 50 5.56 4.22 9.22
CA ALA A 50 5.47 3.98 7.79
C ALA A 50 4.02 3.65 7.43
N ARG A 51 3.41 4.49 6.61
CA ARG A 51 2.09 4.25 6.04
C ARG A 51 2.25 3.48 4.75
N VAL A 52 1.68 2.30 4.70
CA VAL A 52 1.77 1.42 3.54
C VAL A 52 0.43 1.47 2.81
N TYR A 53 0.45 1.98 1.59
CA TYR A 53 -0.75 2.15 0.79
C TYR A 53 -1.00 0.91 -0.05
N VAL A 54 -2.24 0.43 0.00
CA VAL A 54 -2.63 -0.84 -0.58
C VAL A 54 -3.84 -0.65 -1.49
N ASP A 55 -3.80 -1.29 -2.64
CA ASP A 55 -4.95 -1.38 -3.53
C ASP A 55 -5.21 -2.84 -3.90
N VAL A 56 -6.45 -3.14 -4.26
CA VAL A 56 -6.88 -4.46 -4.71
C VAL A 56 -7.27 -4.36 -6.16
N LEU A 57 -6.66 -5.20 -6.99
CA LEU A 57 -6.74 -5.11 -8.45
C LEU A 57 -7.87 -5.93 -9.06
N THR A 58 -8.54 -6.77 -8.26
CA THR A 58 -9.66 -7.61 -8.73
C THR A 58 -10.83 -7.53 -7.78
N GLU A 59 -12.03 -7.84 -8.30
CA GLU A 59 -13.25 -7.89 -7.48
C GLU A 59 -13.33 -9.16 -6.62
N SER A 60 -12.46 -10.12 -6.85
CA SER A 60 -12.44 -11.37 -6.10
C SER A 60 -11.96 -11.20 -4.66
N LEU A 61 -11.27 -10.11 -4.36
CA LEU A 61 -10.80 -9.78 -3.02
C LEU A 61 -11.45 -8.50 -2.53
N ARG A 62 -11.82 -8.49 -1.26
CA ARG A 62 -12.35 -7.30 -0.61
C ARG A 62 -11.22 -6.51 0.02
N ARG A 63 -11.17 -5.22 -0.26
CA ARG A 63 -10.14 -4.31 0.27
C ARG A 63 -10.03 -4.38 1.78
N ASP A 64 -11.15 -4.36 2.49
CA ASP A 64 -11.15 -4.40 3.96
C ASP A 64 -10.55 -5.70 4.49
N ASP A 65 -10.85 -6.82 3.85
CA ASP A 65 -10.28 -8.11 4.23
C ASP A 65 -8.77 -8.16 4.02
N VAL A 66 -8.30 -7.58 2.92
CA VAL A 66 -6.87 -7.48 2.61
C VAL A 66 -6.15 -6.60 3.66
N LEU A 67 -6.74 -5.46 4.00
CA LEU A 67 -6.18 -4.58 5.02
C LEU A 67 -6.12 -5.27 6.38
N ASP A 68 -7.19 -5.95 6.77
CA ASP A 68 -7.25 -6.70 8.03
C ASP A 68 -6.18 -7.81 8.07
N ALA A 69 -5.97 -8.49 6.94
CA ALA A 69 -4.94 -9.52 6.84
C ALA A 69 -3.54 -8.94 7.03
N LEU A 70 -3.26 -7.79 6.43
CA LEU A 70 -1.97 -7.12 6.56
C LEU A 70 -1.74 -6.62 7.99
N VAL A 71 -2.78 -6.06 8.60
CA VAL A 71 -2.71 -5.63 10.01
C VAL A 71 -2.44 -6.84 10.91
N SER A 72 -3.13 -7.95 10.69
CA SER A 72 -2.89 -9.19 11.43
C SER A 72 -1.46 -9.71 11.26
N GLY A 73 -0.89 -9.55 10.06
CA GLY A 73 0.46 -9.99 9.75
C GLY A 73 1.54 -8.94 10.02
N ALA A 74 1.19 -7.76 10.53
CA ALA A 74 2.12 -6.65 10.68
C ALA A 74 3.37 -6.99 11.50
N GLY A 75 3.20 -7.79 12.55
CA GLY A 75 4.33 -8.23 13.39
C GLY A 75 5.32 -9.09 12.61
N VAL A 76 4.82 -10.04 11.81
CA VAL A 76 5.65 -10.88 10.96
C VAL A 76 6.35 -10.05 9.89
N ILE A 77 5.60 -9.16 9.24
CA ILE A 77 6.15 -8.28 8.20
C ILE A 77 7.27 -7.42 8.79
N ARG A 78 7.03 -6.82 9.93
CA ARG A 78 8.01 -5.96 10.62
C ARG A 78 9.28 -6.73 10.99
N THR A 79 9.14 -7.95 11.50
CA THR A 79 10.28 -8.81 11.83
C THR A 79 11.11 -9.12 10.59
N LYS A 80 10.45 -9.51 9.49
CA LYS A 80 11.14 -9.81 8.23
C LYS A 80 11.83 -8.58 7.65
N LEU A 81 11.18 -7.42 7.70
CA LEU A 81 11.80 -6.16 7.27
C LEU A 81 13.04 -5.84 8.09
N GLY A 82 12.96 -6.01 9.42
CA GLY A 82 14.11 -5.78 10.30
C GLY A 82 15.29 -6.69 9.99
N GLU A 83 15.03 -7.94 9.60
CA GLU A 83 16.07 -8.89 9.22
C GLU A 83 16.71 -8.57 7.88
N ARG A 84 15.93 -8.05 6.92
CA ARG A 84 16.34 -7.87 5.52
C ARG A 84 16.82 -6.46 5.21
N LEU A 85 16.25 -5.47 5.88
CA LEU A 85 16.59 -4.07 5.68
C LEU A 85 17.34 -3.57 6.91
N GLN A 86 18.61 -3.38 6.82
CA GLN A 86 19.45 -2.96 7.94
C GLN A 86 19.16 -1.50 8.33
N LEU A 87 17.93 -1.25 8.77
CA LEU A 87 17.49 0.07 9.21
C LEU A 87 17.88 0.26 10.68
N ARG A 88 18.33 1.46 11.02
CA ARG A 88 18.63 1.83 12.39
C ARG A 88 17.43 1.67 13.30
N ARG A 89 16.26 2.04 12.77
CA ARG A 89 15.01 2.03 13.49
C ARG A 89 13.93 1.47 12.59
N MET A 90 13.21 0.48 13.07
CA MET A 90 12.10 -0.09 12.33
C MET A 90 10.84 0.73 12.62
N PRO A 91 10.24 1.37 11.60
CA PRO A 91 9.01 2.14 11.83
C PRO A 91 7.82 1.24 12.16
N GLU A 92 6.84 1.82 12.84
CA GLU A 92 5.53 1.20 13.00
C GLU A 92 4.84 1.18 11.63
N LEU A 93 4.28 0.03 11.26
CA LEU A 93 3.57 -0.12 9.97
C LEU A 93 2.09 0.16 10.15
N ARG A 94 1.56 1.02 9.29
CA ARG A 94 0.11 1.31 9.20
C ARG A 94 -0.33 1.05 7.78
N PHE A 95 -1.27 0.13 7.61
CA PHE A 95 -1.78 -0.23 6.30
C PHE A 95 -3.05 0.56 6.02
N GLU A 96 -3.07 1.25 4.88
CA GLU A 96 -4.18 2.11 4.50
C GLU A 96 -4.54 1.87 3.03
N ALA A 97 -5.81 2.03 2.71
CA ALA A 97 -6.26 1.97 1.32
C ALA A 97 -5.67 3.15 0.53
N ASP A 98 -5.19 2.88 -0.67
CA ASP A 98 -4.74 3.95 -1.54
C ASP A 98 -5.95 4.67 -2.14
N GLN A 99 -6.18 5.89 -1.70
CA GLN A 99 -7.30 6.71 -2.13
C GLN A 99 -7.05 7.43 -3.47
N SER A 100 -5.80 7.47 -3.92
CA SER A 100 -5.44 8.25 -5.11
C SER A 100 -6.13 7.76 -6.38
N ILE A 101 -6.23 6.45 -6.56
CA ILE A 101 -6.90 5.86 -7.73
C ILE A 101 -8.40 6.13 -7.69
N THR A 102 -9.03 5.94 -6.54
CA THR A 102 -10.46 6.22 -6.35
C THR A 102 -10.77 7.69 -6.56
N ARG A 103 -9.92 8.59 -6.05
CA ARG A 103 -10.08 10.04 -6.26
C ARG A 103 -9.94 10.41 -7.73
N GLY A 104 -8.97 9.84 -8.43
CA GLY A 104 -8.77 10.07 -9.87
C GLY A 104 -9.98 9.63 -10.69
N ALA A 105 -10.50 8.44 -10.44
CA ALA A 105 -11.68 7.91 -11.10
C ALA A 105 -12.90 8.82 -10.87
N ARG A 106 -13.10 9.29 -9.64
CA ARG A 106 -14.21 10.18 -9.30
C ARG A 106 -14.08 11.53 -10.01
N VAL A 107 -12.88 12.08 -10.09
CA VAL A 107 -12.64 13.33 -10.82
C VAL A 107 -12.98 13.16 -12.30
N GLU A 108 -12.58 12.05 -12.90
CA GLU A 108 -12.91 11.76 -14.30
C GLU A 108 -14.41 11.64 -14.53
N GLU A 109 -15.14 11.00 -13.62
CA GLU A 109 -16.61 10.93 -13.68
C GLU A 109 -17.24 12.31 -13.65
N ILE A 110 -16.79 13.18 -12.74
CA ILE A 110 -17.30 14.54 -12.63
C ILE A 110 -17.02 15.32 -13.89
N LEU A 111 -15.82 15.23 -14.43
CA LEU A 111 -15.44 15.92 -15.67
C LEU A 111 -16.26 15.41 -16.85
N SER A 112 -16.52 14.11 -16.92
CA SER A 112 -17.35 13.50 -17.96
C SER A 112 -18.79 14.03 -17.90
N GLU A 113 -19.37 14.07 -16.70
CA GLU A 113 -20.72 14.61 -16.49
C GLU A 113 -20.82 16.08 -16.90
N LEU A 114 -19.81 16.89 -16.56
CA LEU A 114 -19.77 18.30 -16.93
C LEU A 114 -19.65 18.49 -18.44
N ARG A 115 -18.89 17.65 -19.11
CA ARG A 115 -18.81 17.66 -20.61
C ARG A 115 -20.13 17.32 -21.24
N ASP A 116 -20.79 16.27 -20.72
CA ASP A 116 -22.08 15.81 -21.25
C ASP A 116 -23.17 16.86 -21.04
N SER A 117 -23.08 17.65 -19.98
CA SER A 117 -24.00 18.75 -19.71
C SER A 117 -23.67 20.02 -20.49
N GLY A 118 -22.52 20.09 -21.17
CA GLY A 118 -22.06 21.26 -21.91
C GLY A 118 -21.46 22.36 -21.05
N GLU A 119 -21.18 22.10 -19.79
CA GLU A 119 -20.60 23.08 -18.88
C GLU A 119 -19.08 23.23 -19.04
N LEU A 120 -18.43 22.27 -19.70
CA LEU A 120 -17.01 22.33 -20.03
C LEU A 120 -16.83 22.36 -21.54
N GLU A 121 -16.16 23.35 -22.02
CA GLU A 121 -15.80 23.48 -23.45
C GLU A 121 -14.30 23.37 -23.63
#